data_95ab34617d1c3d21ffec3c549d68ed24
#
_entry.id   95ab34617d1c3d21ffec3c549d68ed24
#
_cell.length_a   1.000
_cell.length_b   1.000
_cell.length_c   1.000
_cell.angle_alpha   90.00
_cell.angle_beta   90.00
_cell.angle_gamma   90.00
#
_symmetry.space_group_name_H-M   'P 1'
#
loop_
_entity.id
_entity.type
_entity.pdbx_description
1 polymer ?
#
loop_
_entity_poly.entity_id
_entity_poly.type
_entity_poly.pdbx_seq_one_letter_code
_entity_poly.pdbx_strand_id
1 'polypeptide(L)'
;MTIQLIVTHAGGAHKDDFLACSLLAYMHGVPIQRRDPTEEDLANPAVCVVDVGGVHDPQLKNFDHHQFSRDAPPLCALSLVLQDLGLYEDALSFCSWLRPAEWLDTLGPNETAKLMEISRAALGALNSPLDMTLLSRFGSQRELHADSPVYQVMCMVGEDIVNYLRTLRERLNYLKANVQYWTIETDGEPIRALFLQQSEAIAKDPSFGIHAFIETEGMEDEIHAMVYPDRRGDGYGLSRYNDCQRLDFSQIESNEHVRFAHKRGFVAKVSTKDRVRLKELLQLAVVRDAG
;
A
#
# COMPACT_ATOMS: atom_id res chain seq x y z
N MET A 1 -16.04 1.16 -24.57
CA MET A 1 -15.16 1.76 -25.61
C MET A 1 -13.73 1.35 -25.30
N THR A 2 -12.88 1.13 -26.33
CA THR A 2 -11.48 0.74 -26.11
C THR A 2 -10.62 1.98 -26.19
N ILE A 3 -9.80 2.26 -25.17
CA ILE A 3 -8.81 3.34 -25.20
C ILE A 3 -7.76 3.04 -26.29
N GLN A 4 -7.29 4.07 -26.97
CA GLN A 4 -6.32 3.96 -28.07
C GLN A 4 -5.06 4.80 -27.82
N LEU A 5 -5.15 5.83 -26.97
CA LEU A 5 -4.07 6.78 -26.74
C LEU A 5 -4.18 7.36 -25.32
N ILE A 6 -3.03 7.64 -24.72
CA ILE A 6 -2.91 8.47 -23.50
C ILE A 6 -2.19 9.75 -23.92
N VAL A 7 -2.74 10.91 -23.55
CA VAL A 7 -2.12 12.22 -23.75
C VAL A 7 -1.85 12.83 -22.39
N THR A 8 -0.64 13.32 -22.14
CA THR A 8 -0.27 14.06 -20.92
C THR A 8 0.63 15.25 -21.29
N HIS A 9 0.84 16.18 -20.34
CA HIS A 9 1.59 17.42 -20.61
C HIS A 9 3.03 17.16 -21.02
N ALA A 10 3.60 18.07 -21.82
CA ALA A 10 5.01 18.10 -22.15
C ALA A 10 5.85 18.73 -21.01
N GLY A 11 7.17 18.58 -21.08
CA GLY A 11 8.09 19.21 -20.14
C GLY A 11 8.46 18.33 -18.96
N GLY A 12 8.67 18.92 -17.77
CA GLY A 12 8.98 18.19 -16.55
C GLY A 12 7.89 17.19 -16.20
N ALA A 13 8.25 16.04 -15.65
CA ALA A 13 7.30 15.06 -15.18
C ALA A 13 7.21 15.08 -13.65
N HIS A 14 6.05 14.82 -13.12
CA HIS A 14 5.76 14.68 -11.69
C HIS A 14 5.44 13.21 -11.35
N LYS A 15 5.24 12.91 -10.07
CA LYS A 15 4.88 11.54 -9.67
C LYS A 15 3.45 11.19 -10.07
N ASP A 16 2.56 12.15 -10.06
CA ASP A 16 1.14 11.94 -10.34
C ASP A 16 0.89 11.65 -11.83
N ASP A 17 1.44 12.45 -12.78
CA ASP A 17 1.29 12.18 -14.22
C ASP A 17 1.98 10.85 -14.60
N PHE A 18 3.17 10.57 -14.02
CA PHE A 18 3.87 9.31 -14.26
C PHE A 18 3.07 8.11 -13.77
N LEU A 19 2.54 8.15 -12.54
CA LEU A 19 1.80 7.04 -11.95
C LEU A 19 0.40 6.87 -12.58
N ALA A 20 -0.29 7.97 -12.90
CA ALA A 20 -1.56 7.93 -13.61
C ALA A 20 -1.39 7.29 -14.99
N CYS A 21 -0.39 7.75 -15.77
CA CYS A 21 -0.06 7.15 -17.06
C CYS A 21 0.39 5.69 -16.93
N SER A 22 1.08 5.31 -15.84
CA SER A 22 1.48 3.92 -15.57
C SER A 22 0.28 3.00 -15.39
N LEU A 23 -0.72 3.43 -14.60
CA LEU A 23 -1.97 2.68 -14.40
C LEU A 23 -2.70 2.48 -15.73
N LEU A 24 -2.86 3.56 -16.50
CA LEU A 24 -3.57 3.51 -17.79
C LEU A 24 -2.81 2.69 -18.85
N ALA A 25 -1.47 2.80 -18.88
CA ALA A 25 -0.63 2.01 -19.79
C ALA A 25 -0.75 0.50 -19.49
N TYR A 26 -0.72 0.11 -18.22
CA TYR A 26 -0.96 -1.28 -17.82
C TYR A 26 -2.36 -1.75 -18.18
N MET A 27 -3.39 -0.95 -17.91
CA MET A 27 -4.78 -1.33 -18.14
C MET A 27 -5.16 -1.44 -19.61
N HIS A 28 -4.55 -0.63 -20.47
CA HIS A 28 -4.98 -0.50 -21.88
C HIS A 28 -3.94 -0.92 -22.91
N GLY A 29 -2.63 -0.92 -22.57
CA GLY A 29 -1.55 -1.31 -23.49
C GLY A 29 -1.37 -0.37 -24.68
N VAL A 30 -1.69 0.92 -24.53
CA VAL A 30 -1.71 1.92 -25.59
C VAL A 30 -0.55 2.90 -25.46
N PRO A 31 -0.13 3.56 -26.56
CA PRO A 31 0.95 4.54 -26.52
C PRO A 31 0.60 5.75 -25.65
N ILE A 32 1.66 6.45 -25.20
CA ILE A 32 1.55 7.72 -24.49
C ILE A 32 2.17 8.81 -25.36
N GLN A 33 1.47 9.94 -25.53
CA GLN A 33 2.00 11.15 -26.14
C GLN A 33 2.08 12.28 -25.11
N ARG A 34 3.25 12.90 -25.00
CA ARG A 34 3.49 14.04 -24.11
C ARG A 34 3.44 15.34 -24.90
N ARG A 35 2.26 15.93 -24.93
CA ARG A 35 1.93 17.16 -25.67
C ARG A 35 0.65 17.79 -25.11
N ASP A 36 0.37 19.02 -25.51
CA ASP A 36 -0.95 19.59 -25.23
C ASP A 36 -2.04 18.82 -26.00
N PRO A 37 -3.21 18.57 -25.39
CA PRO A 37 -4.33 17.94 -26.05
C PRO A 37 -4.98 18.90 -27.07
N THR A 38 -5.52 18.33 -28.13
CA THR A 38 -6.40 19.06 -29.06
C THR A 38 -7.85 19.01 -28.57
N GLU A 39 -8.74 19.85 -29.15
CA GLU A 39 -10.18 19.77 -28.87
C GLU A 39 -10.75 18.39 -29.25
N GLU A 40 -10.20 17.76 -30.27
CA GLU A 40 -10.59 16.40 -30.69
C GLU A 40 -10.18 15.37 -29.65
N ASP A 41 -8.97 15.48 -29.06
CA ASP A 41 -8.55 14.59 -27.96
C ASP A 41 -9.50 14.69 -26.77
N LEU A 42 -9.85 15.91 -26.36
CA LEU A 42 -10.74 16.16 -25.21
C LEU A 42 -12.17 15.65 -25.44
N ALA A 43 -12.62 15.64 -26.68
CA ALA A 43 -13.97 15.18 -27.07
C ALA A 43 -14.04 13.68 -27.38
N ASN A 44 -12.90 12.99 -27.49
CA ASN A 44 -12.82 11.60 -27.92
C ASN A 44 -12.65 10.63 -26.72
N PRO A 45 -13.68 9.87 -26.32
CA PRO A 45 -13.60 8.95 -25.19
C PRO A 45 -12.68 7.75 -25.43
N ALA A 46 -12.05 7.62 -26.59
CA ALA A 46 -10.98 6.66 -26.83
C ALA A 46 -9.58 7.21 -26.51
N VAL A 47 -9.47 8.48 -26.12
CA VAL A 47 -8.23 9.15 -25.68
C VAL A 47 -8.33 9.47 -24.20
N CYS A 48 -7.39 8.97 -23.39
CA CYS A 48 -7.24 9.41 -22.01
C CYS A 48 -6.39 10.67 -21.96
N VAL A 49 -6.91 11.79 -21.49
CA VAL A 49 -6.15 13.03 -21.27
C VAL A 49 -5.86 13.17 -19.79
N VAL A 50 -4.58 13.27 -19.41
CA VAL A 50 -4.10 13.16 -18.04
C VAL A 50 -3.26 14.37 -17.68
N ASP A 51 -3.59 15.06 -16.60
CA ASP A 51 -2.83 16.17 -16.02
C ASP A 51 -2.58 17.34 -16.98
N VAL A 52 -3.51 17.57 -17.89
CA VAL A 52 -3.45 18.63 -18.91
C VAL A 52 -4.82 18.88 -19.53
N GLY A 53 -5.03 20.08 -20.07
CA GLY A 53 -6.23 20.44 -20.84
C GLY A 53 -7.32 21.16 -20.05
N GLY A 54 -7.19 21.30 -18.74
CA GLY A 54 -8.11 22.07 -17.89
C GLY A 54 -9.51 21.45 -17.77
N VAL A 55 -9.68 20.14 -18.03
CA VAL A 55 -10.97 19.46 -18.02
C VAL A 55 -10.92 18.19 -17.16
N HIS A 56 -11.92 18.04 -16.30
CA HIS A 56 -12.20 16.78 -15.61
C HIS A 56 -13.57 16.26 -16.08
N ASP A 57 -13.55 15.23 -16.91
CA ASP A 57 -14.74 14.53 -17.39
C ASP A 57 -14.44 13.03 -17.52
N PRO A 58 -14.78 12.21 -16.50
CA PRO A 58 -14.53 10.76 -16.54
C PRO A 58 -15.25 10.03 -17.67
N GLN A 59 -16.35 10.57 -18.19
CA GLN A 59 -17.08 9.93 -19.30
C GLN A 59 -16.30 10.07 -20.63
N LEU A 60 -15.58 11.19 -20.78
CA LEU A 60 -14.69 11.45 -21.90
C LEU A 60 -13.21 11.10 -21.58
N LYS A 61 -12.95 10.49 -20.42
CA LYS A 61 -11.60 10.10 -19.97
C LYS A 61 -10.60 11.25 -19.85
N ASN A 62 -11.09 12.42 -19.43
CA ASN A 62 -10.29 13.60 -19.11
C ASN A 62 -10.05 13.70 -17.60
N PHE A 63 -8.81 13.71 -17.17
CA PHE A 63 -8.35 13.63 -15.79
C PHE A 63 -7.38 14.76 -15.46
N ASP A 64 -7.84 16.01 -15.55
CA ASP A 64 -7.07 17.19 -15.14
C ASP A 64 -7.67 17.81 -13.88
N HIS A 65 -6.83 18.35 -13.01
CA HIS A 65 -7.20 18.94 -11.72
C HIS A 65 -6.89 20.45 -11.63
N HIS A 66 -6.14 21.00 -12.58
CA HIS A 66 -5.66 22.40 -12.53
C HIS A 66 -6.79 23.44 -12.49
N GLN A 67 -7.98 23.11 -12.96
CA GLN A 67 -9.17 23.96 -12.93
C GLN A 67 -9.91 23.92 -11.57
N PHE A 68 -9.51 23.06 -10.62
CA PHE A 68 -10.17 22.97 -9.35
C PHE A 68 -9.92 24.22 -8.49
N SER A 69 -10.91 24.60 -7.69
CA SER A 69 -10.76 25.73 -6.77
C SER A 69 -9.74 25.42 -5.66
N ARG A 70 -9.14 26.46 -5.08
CA ARG A 70 -8.20 26.30 -3.96
C ARG A 70 -8.80 25.62 -2.73
N ASP A 71 -10.11 25.69 -2.59
CA ASP A 71 -10.85 25.11 -1.46
C ASP A 71 -11.32 23.67 -1.76
N ALA A 72 -11.05 23.17 -2.98
CA ALA A 72 -11.35 21.79 -3.33
C ALA A 72 -10.38 20.80 -2.61
N PRO A 73 -10.81 19.56 -2.41
CA PRO A 73 -9.89 18.53 -1.94
C PRO A 73 -8.63 18.45 -2.83
N PRO A 74 -7.45 18.20 -2.25
CA PRO A 74 -6.19 18.19 -2.99
C PRO A 74 -6.06 16.90 -3.83
N LEU A 75 -6.87 16.78 -4.88
CA LEU A 75 -6.85 15.66 -5.83
C LEU A 75 -5.97 16.01 -7.02
N CYS A 76 -5.01 15.17 -7.33
CA CYS A 76 -4.17 15.26 -8.52
C CYS A 76 -4.64 14.30 -9.64
N ALA A 77 -4.03 14.33 -10.81
CA ALA A 77 -4.42 13.47 -11.93
C ALA A 77 -4.41 11.98 -11.58
N LEU A 78 -3.44 11.52 -10.79
CA LEU A 78 -3.40 10.15 -10.26
C LEU A 78 -4.66 9.81 -9.45
N SER A 79 -5.10 10.71 -8.58
CA SER A 79 -6.31 10.51 -7.75
C SER A 79 -7.55 10.34 -8.62
N LEU A 80 -7.67 11.15 -9.67
CA LEU A 80 -8.80 11.09 -10.60
C LEU A 80 -8.82 9.79 -11.41
N VAL A 81 -7.66 9.33 -11.85
CA VAL A 81 -7.52 8.03 -12.53
C VAL A 81 -7.85 6.87 -11.58
N LEU A 82 -7.37 6.90 -10.34
CA LEU A 82 -7.71 5.88 -9.33
C LEU A 82 -9.22 5.86 -9.03
N GLN A 83 -9.89 7.02 -9.00
CA GLN A 83 -11.34 7.10 -8.85
C GLN A 83 -12.07 6.47 -10.04
N ASP A 84 -11.66 6.74 -11.27
CA ASP A 84 -12.25 6.15 -12.48
C ASP A 84 -12.07 4.61 -12.51
N LEU A 85 -10.96 4.11 -11.96
CA LEU A 85 -10.68 2.68 -11.82
C LEU A 85 -11.38 2.02 -10.61
N GLY A 86 -12.03 2.80 -9.74
CA GLY A 86 -12.65 2.32 -8.50
C GLY A 86 -11.64 1.84 -7.45
N LEU A 87 -10.40 2.36 -7.48
CA LEU A 87 -9.29 1.96 -6.60
C LEU A 87 -8.87 3.06 -5.62
N TYR A 88 -9.47 4.24 -5.66
CA TYR A 88 -9.02 5.39 -4.88
C TYR A 88 -9.14 5.18 -3.37
N GLU A 89 -10.27 4.68 -2.88
CA GLU A 89 -10.49 4.45 -1.45
C GLU A 89 -9.53 3.40 -0.89
N ASP A 90 -9.28 2.35 -1.67
CA ASP A 90 -8.28 1.33 -1.32
C ASP A 90 -6.87 1.91 -1.31
N ALA A 91 -6.53 2.73 -2.29
CA ALA A 91 -5.23 3.39 -2.36
C ALA A 91 -5.02 4.37 -1.19
N LEU A 92 -6.05 5.12 -0.79
CA LEU A 92 -5.99 5.97 0.40
C LEU A 92 -5.75 5.18 1.69
N SER A 93 -6.38 4.01 1.81
CA SER A 93 -6.28 3.18 3.00
C SER A 93 -4.97 2.38 3.06
N PHE A 94 -4.41 1.98 1.90
CA PHE A 94 -3.31 1.02 1.84
C PHE A 94 -1.98 1.62 1.42
N CYS A 95 -1.98 2.80 0.81
CA CYS A 95 -0.79 3.43 0.26
C CYS A 95 -0.47 4.74 0.97
N SER A 96 0.35 4.69 2.01
CA SER A 96 0.78 5.87 2.77
C SER A 96 1.46 6.95 1.91
N TRP A 97 1.95 6.59 0.72
CA TRP A 97 2.60 7.50 -0.23
C TRP A 97 1.60 8.31 -1.07
N LEU A 98 0.30 7.92 -1.15
CA LEU A 98 -0.67 8.61 -2.01
C LEU A 98 -0.95 10.04 -1.55
N ARG A 99 -1.29 10.23 -0.26
CA ARG A 99 -1.52 11.58 0.30
C ARG A 99 -0.33 12.53 0.09
N PRO A 100 0.92 12.16 0.41
CA PRO A 100 2.07 12.97 0.08
C PRO A 100 2.22 13.29 -1.41
N ALA A 101 1.89 12.35 -2.31
CA ALA A 101 1.92 12.60 -3.75
C ALA A 101 0.88 13.64 -4.18
N GLU A 102 -0.37 13.52 -3.71
CA GLU A 102 -1.44 14.51 -3.92
C GLU A 102 -1.03 15.90 -3.44
N TRP A 103 -0.51 16.00 -2.21
CA TRP A 103 -0.13 17.28 -1.61
C TRP A 103 1.09 17.93 -2.30
N LEU A 104 2.06 17.12 -2.73
CA LEU A 104 3.23 17.64 -3.45
C LEU A 104 2.82 18.29 -4.76
N ASP A 105 1.89 17.71 -5.47
CA ASP A 105 1.42 18.20 -6.74
C ASP A 105 0.48 19.41 -6.58
N THR A 106 -0.51 19.30 -5.71
CA THR A 106 -1.57 20.31 -5.59
C THR A 106 -1.23 21.49 -4.67
N LEU A 107 -0.50 21.25 -3.56
CA LEU A 107 -0.19 22.25 -2.53
C LEU A 107 1.27 22.69 -2.52
N GLY A 108 2.13 21.92 -3.18
CA GLY A 108 3.56 22.15 -3.25
C GLY A 108 4.33 21.70 -1.99
N PRO A 109 5.66 21.69 -2.07
CA PRO A 109 6.51 21.00 -1.09
C PRO A 109 6.55 21.64 0.30
N ASN A 110 6.25 22.91 0.44
CA ASN A 110 6.25 23.56 1.75
C ASN A 110 5.02 23.17 2.58
N GLU A 111 3.85 23.17 1.98
CA GLU A 111 2.61 22.76 2.65
C GLU A 111 2.61 21.26 2.91
N THR A 112 3.10 20.46 1.96
CA THR A 112 3.29 19.02 2.15
C THR A 112 4.16 18.71 3.37
N ALA A 113 5.31 19.40 3.52
CA ALA A 113 6.17 19.21 4.68
C ALA A 113 5.47 19.52 6.00
N LYS A 114 4.64 20.58 6.04
CA LYS A 114 3.83 20.93 7.22
C LYS A 114 2.78 19.86 7.54
N LEU A 115 2.04 19.39 6.53
CA LEU A 115 1.02 18.34 6.69
C LEU A 115 1.62 17.00 7.14
N MET A 116 2.86 16.71 6.71
CA MET A 116 3.61 15.54 7.15
C MET A 116 4.33 15.75 8.50
N GLU A 117 4.27 16.94 9.09
CA GLU A 117 4.98 17.30 10.34
C GLU A 117 6.49 17.08 10.29
N ILE A 118 7.08 17.28 9.11
CA ILE A 118 8.54 17.14 8.88
C ILE A 118 9.13 18.46 8.35
N SER A 119 10.47 18.60 8.43
CA SER A 119 11.14 19.73 7.81
C SER A 119 11.12 19.62 6.27
N ARG A 120 11.15 20.80 5.59
CA ARG A 120 11.31 20.83 4.11
C ARG A 120 12.58 20.12 3.63
N ALA A 121 13.65 20.16 4.44
CA ALA A 121 14.90 19.46 4.15
C ALA A 121 14.73 17.94 4.27
N ALA A 122 14.01 17.46 5.28
CA ALA A 122 13.68 16.04 5.43
C ALA A 122 12.84 15.53 4.25
N LEU A 123 11.81 16.28 3.84
CA LEU A 123 11.02 15.94 2.65
C LEU A 123 11.90 15.83 1.39
N GLY A 124 12.85 16.76 1.20
CA GLY A 124 13.79 16.71 0.08
C GLY A 124 14.73 15.50 0.12
N ALA A 125 15.11 15.05 1.32
CA ALA A 125 15.98 13.89 1.50
C ALA A 125 15.28 12.54 1.19
N LEU A 126 13.95 12.52 1.10
CA LEU A 126 13.17 11.34 0.69
C LEU A 126 13.18 11.09 -0.83
N ASN A 127 13.68 12.04 -1.63
CA ASN A 127 13.80 11.84 -3.07
C ASN A 127 14.87 10.78 -3.37
N SER A 128 14.43 9.68 -3.96
CA SER A 128 15.33 8.60 -4.35
C SER A 128 15.92 8.84 -5.75
N PRO A 129 17.16 8.37 -6.03
CA PRO A 129 17.71 8.40 -7.39
C PRO A 129 16.84 7.66 -8.40
N LEU A 130 16.05 6.66 -7.98
CA LEU A 130 15.12 5.94 -8.85
C LEU A 130 13.98 6.85 -9.31
N ASP A 131 13.34 7.60 -8.39
CA ASP A 131 12.30 8.57 -8.73
C ASP A 131 12.82 9.59 -9.74
N MET A 132 13.96 10.21 -9.43
CA MET A 132 14.57 11.23 -10.31
C MET A 132 14.91 10.67 -11.69
N THR A 133 15.41 9.45 -11.77
CA THR A 133 15.75 8.81 -13.05
C THR A 133 14.51 8.51 -13.87
N LEU A 134 13.47 7.94 -13.25
CA LEU A 134 12.23 7.58 -13.96
C LEU A 134 11.50 8.82 -14.48
N LEU A 135 11.33 9.83 -13.62
CA LEU A 135 10.67 11.08 -13.99
C LEU A 135 11.44 11.84 -15.06
N SER A 136 12.78 11.92 -14.97
CA SER A 136 13.62 12.57 -15.96
C SER A 136 13.53 11.86 -17.33
N ARG A 137 13.56 10.52 -17.34
CA ARG A 137 13.45 9.76 -18.60
C ARG A 137 12.05 9.85 -19.21
N PHE A 138 11.01 9.82 -18.39
CA PHE A 138 9.64 10.03 -18.84
C PHE A 138 9.46 11.45 -19.38
N GLY A 139 9.92 12.47 -18.63
CA GLY A 139 9.86 13.87 -19.03
C GLY A 139 10.58 14.20 -20.33
N SER A 140 11.64 13.47 -20.67
CA SER A 140 12.46 13.71 -21.87
C SER A 140 11.89 13.12 -23.18
N GLN A 141 10.88 12.25 -23.10
CA GLN A 141 10.29 11.62 -24.28
C GLN A 141 8.99 12.32 -24.68
N ARG A 142 8.75 12.42 -25.99
CA ARG A 142 7.48 12.94 -26.53
C ARG A 142 6.46 11.83 -26.81
N GLU A 143 6.95 10.64 -27.10
CA GLU A 143 6.13 9.47 -27.37
C GLU A 143 6.75 8.25 -26.70
N LEU A 144 5.91 7.42 -26.10
CA LEU A 144 6.28 6.15 -25.48
C LEU A 144 5.40 5.05 -26.06
N HIS A 145 6.07 3.98 -26.49
CA HIS A 145 5.45 2.79 -27.06
C HIS A 145 5.88 1.54 -26.28
N ALA A 146 5.28 0.41 -26.57
CA ALA A 146 5.50 -0.85 -25.84
C ALA A 146 6.95 -1.36 -25.86
N ASP A 147 7.76 -0.96 -26.84
CA ASP A 147 9.19 -1.27 -26.98
C ASP A 147 10.10 -0.31 -26.18
N SER A 148 9.56 0.81 -25.71
CA SER A 148 10.31 1.78 -24.88
C SER A 148 10.60 1.21 -23.49
N PRO A 149 11.86 1.21 -23.02
CA PRO A 149 12.19 0.70 -21.66
C PRO A 149 11.44 1.42 -20.55
N VAL A 150 11.22 2.74 -20.67
CA VAL A 150 10.46 3.53 -19.68
C VAL A 150 9.00 3.09 -19.67
N TYR A 151 8.39 2.90 -20.83
CA TYR A 151 7.03 2.41 -20.94
C TYR A 151 6.85 1.03 -20.30
N GLN A 152 7.81 0.11 -20.50
CA GLN A 152 7.78 -1.21 -19.89
C GLN A 152 7.84 -1.11 -18.35
N VAL A 153 8.70 -0.25 -17.81
CA VAL A 153 8.75 0.02 -16.36
C VAL A 153 7.44 0.63 -15.87
N MET A 154 6.85 1.56 -16.60
CA MET A 154 5.54 2.14 -16.26
C MET A 154 4.45 1.05 -16.20
N CYS A 155 4.40 0.14 -17.16
CA CYS A 155 3.47 -0.98 -17.12
C CYS A 155 3.69 -1.87 -15.89
N MET A 156 4.95 -2.18 -15.52
CA MET A 156 5.26 -2.95 -14.30
C MET A 156 4.79 -2.21 -13.04
N VAL A 157 5.03 -0.91 -12.94
CA VAL A 157 4.56 -0.08 -11.81
C VAL A 157 3.03 -0.07 -11.72
N GLY A 158 2.35 0.14 -12.85
CA GLY A 158 0.88 0.10 -12.90
C GLY A 158 0.31 -1.26 -12.51
N GLU A 159 0.91 -2.34 -13.02
CA GLU A 159 0.55 -3.72 -12.66
C GLU A 159 0.70 -3.97 -11.17
N ASP A 160 1.85 -3.61 -10.58
CA ASP A 160 2.14 -3.84 -9.17
C ASP A 160 1.17 -3.06 -8.27
N ILE A 161 0.84 -1.81 -8.59
CA ILE A 161 -0.13 -1.01 -7.84
C ILE A 161 -1.52 -1.65 -7.89
N VAL A 162 -2.03 -1.98 -9.10
CA VAL A 162 -3.36 -2.57 -9.25
C VAL A 162 -3.46 -3.93 -8.55
N ASN A 163 -2.45 -4.78 -8.72
CA ASN A 163 -2.41 -6.10 -8.11
C ASN A 163 -2.31 -6.00 -6.57
N TYR A 164 -1.49 -5.08 -6.05
CA TYR A 164 -1.38 -4.85 -4.62
C TYR A 164 -2.72 -4.45 -4.01
N LEU A 165 -3.38 -3.43 -4.58
CA LEU A 165 -4.65 -2.94 -4.06
C LEU A 165 -5.74 -4.01 -4.08
N ARG A 166 -5.91 -4.72 -5.20
CA ARG A 166 -6.91 -5.78 -5.34
C ARG A 166 -6.62 -6.96 -4.40
N THR A 167 -5.38 -7.45 -4.41
CA THR A 167 -4.98 -8.58 -3.57
C THR A 167 -5.11 -8.25 -2.09
N LEU A 168 -4.75 -7.03 -1.68
CA LEU A 168 -4.89 -6.63 -0.28
C LEU A 168 -6.37 -6.50 0.11
N ARG A 169 -7.23 -5.92 -0.72
CA ARG A 169 -8.68 -5.84 -0.47
C ARG A 169 -9.29 -7.23 -0.31
N GLU A 170 -8.99 -8.17 -1.21
CA GLU A 170 -9.43 -9.56 -1.09
C GLU A 170 -8.94 -10.18 0.21
N ARG A 171 -7.68 -9.92 0.57
CA ARG A 171 -7.08 -10.42 1.79
C ARG A 171 -7.74 -9.86 3.04
N LEU A 172 -8.04 -8.57 3.10
CA LEU A 172 -8.73 -7.95 4.23
C LEU A 172 -10.15 -8.54 4.41
N ASN A 173 -10.88 -8.74 3.32
CA ASN A 173 -12.19 -9.41 3.36
C ASN A 173 -12.08 -10.84 3.90
N TYR A 174 -11.05 -11.58 3.47
CA TYR A 174 -10.77 -12.92 4.00
C TYR A 174 -10.44 -12.89 5.50
N LEU A 175 -9.58 -11.97 5.93
CA LEU A 175 -9.21 -11.83 7.34
C LEU A 175 -10.44 -11.49 8.18
N LYS A 176 -11.26 -10.56 7.75
CA LYS A 176 -12.50 -10.18 8.43
C LYS A 176 -13.43 -11.35 8.71
N ALA A 177 -13.50 -12.29 7.79
CA ALA A 177 -14.34 -13.48 7.90
C ALA A 177 -13.69 -14.64 8.73
N ASN A 178 -12.36 -14.66 8.90
CA ASN A 178 -11.65 -15.85 9.38
C ASN A 178 -10.78 -15.64 10.62
N VAL A 179 -10.52 -14.39 11.04
CA VAL A 179 -9.74 -14.15 12.25
C VAL A 179 -10.56 -14.39 13.49
N GLN A 180 -9.86 -14.76 14.56
CA GLN A 180 -10.39 -14.88 15.91
C GLN A 180 -9.53 -14.03 16.85
N TYR A 181 -10.13 -13.51 17.88
CA TYR A 181 -9.43 -12.75 18.91
C TYR A 181 -9.27 -13.60 20.16
N TRP A 182 -8.06 -13.65 20.69
CA TRP A 182 -7.76 -14.33 21.92
C TRP A 182 -7.39 -13.31 23.00
N THR A 183 -7.88 -13.56 24.20
CA THR A 183 -7.45 -12.87 25.40
C THR A 183 -6.57 -13.83 26.21
N ILE A 184 -5.37 -13.37 26.54
CA ILE A 184 -4.42 -14.10 27.38
C ILE A 184 -4.35 -13.34 28.70
N GLU A 185 -4.83 -13.96 29.78
CA GLU A 185 -4.82 -13.36 31.10
C GLU A 185 -3.39 -13.21 31.62
N THR A 186 -3.10 -12.13 32.30
CA THR A 186 -1.80 -11.79 32.88
C THR A 186 -2.03 -11.27 34.34
N ASP A 187 -0.96 -11.09 35.08
CA ASP A 187 -1.04 -10.47 36.42
C ASP A 187 -1.40 -8.96 36.35
N GLY A 188 -1.38 -8.37 35.14
CA GLY A 188 -1.79 -7.00 34.85
C GLY A 188 -2.88 -6.94 33.79
N GLU A 189 -2.76 -6.00 32.83
CA GLU A 189 -3.69 -5.93 31.72
C GLU A 189 -3.55 -7.15 30.80
N PRO A 190 -4.65 -7.71 30.28
CA PRO A 190 -4.61 -8.87 29.41
C PRO A 190 -3.87 -8.58 28.08
N ILE A 191 -3.30 -9.61 27.49
CA ILE A 191 -2.76 -9.55 26.11
C ILE A 191 -3.87 -9.96 25.15
N ARG A 192 -4.18 -9.11 24.19
CA ARG A 192 -5.07 -9.47 23.06
C ARG A 192 -4.24 -9.91 21.86
N ALA A 193 -4.58 -11.06 21.31
CA ALA A 193 -3.91 -11.61 20.13
C ALA A 193 -4.91 -11.87 19.01
N LEU A 194 -4.53 -11.51 17.79
CA LEU A 194 -5.22 -11.89 16.56
C LEU A 194 -4.74 -13.28 16.16
N PHE A 195 -5.66 -14.22 16.02
CA PHE A 195 -5.39 -15.58 15.56
C PHE A 195 -6.02 -15.83 14.21
N LEU A 196 -5.22 -16.28 13.25
CA LEU A 196 -5.67 -16.74 11.94
C LEU A 196 -5.50 -18.26 11.85
N GLN A 197 -6.60 -18.97 11.70
CA GLN A 197 -6.57 -20.42 11.58
C GLN A 197 -5.97 -20.85 10.23
N GLN A 198 -5.17 -21.94 10.22
CA GLN A 198 -4.69 -22.54 9.00
C GLN A 198 -5.86 -23.09 8.17
N SER A 199 -5.90 -22.72 6.88
CA SER A 199 -6.84 -23.27 5.90
C SER A 199 -6.16 -23.38 4.54
N GLU A 200 -6.74 -24.15 3.61
CA GLU A 200 -6.23 -24.29 2.24
C GLU A 200 -6.33 -23.00 1.43
N ALA A 201 -7.23 -22.10 1.80
CA ALA A 201 -7.43 -20.81 1.15
C ALA A 201 -6.43 -19.72 1.56
N ILE A 202 -5.42 -20.05 2.37
CA ILE A 202 -4.42 -19.08 2.82
C ILE A 202 -3.42 -18.77 1.70
N ALA A 203 -3.19 -17.48 1.47
CA ALA A 203 -2.19 -16.99 0.53
C ALA A 203 -0.79 -17.56 0.80
N LYS A 204 0.10 -17.50 -0.20
CA LYS A 204 1.51 -17.95 -0.10
C LYS A 204 2.25 -17.33 1.10
N ASP A 205 1.88 -16.13 1.53
CA ASP A 205 2.31 -15.53 2.79
C ASP A 205 1.11 -15.35 3.73
N PRO A 206 0.94 -16.24 4.72
CA PRO A 206 -0.16 -16.15 5.67
C PRO A 206 -0.16 -14.91 6.56
N SER A 207 0.98 -14.24 6.72
CA SER A 207 1.09 -12.98 7.47
C SER A 207 0.70 -11.75 6.65
N PHE A 208 0.64 -11.87 5.31
CA PHE A 208 0.28 -10.77 4.42
C PHE A 208 -1.06 -10.14 4.81
N GLY A 209 -1.07 -8.83 4.88
CA GLY A 209 -2.26 -8.02 5.15
C GLY A 209 -2.74 -8.00 6.61
N ILE A 210 -2.13 -8.74 7.56
CA ILE A 210 -2.60 -8.74 8.95
C ILE A 210 -2.40 -7.36 9.60
N HIS A 211 -1.25 -6.71 9.40
CA HIS A 211 -1.01 -5.35 9.89
C HIS A 211 -2.03 -4.37 9.31
N ALA A 212 -2.18 -4.34 7.99
CA ALA A 212 -3.15 -3.48 7.32
C ALA A 212 -4.60 -3.75 7.77
N PHE A 213 -4.93 -5.01 8.08
CA PHE A 213 -6.23 -5.37 8.64
C PHE A 213 -6.44 -4.76 10.03
N ILE A 214 -5.46 -4.86 10.92
CA ILE A 214 -5.54 -4.29 12.27
C ILE A 214 -5.70 -2.76 12.19
N GLU A 215 -4.92 -2.10 11.34
CA GLU A 215 -4.99 -0.66 11.09
C GLU A 215 -6.34 -0.24 10.49
N THR A 216 -6.82 -0.95 9.48
CA THR A 216 -8.09 -0.63 8.82
C THR A 216 -9.30 -0.82 9.74
N GLU A 217 -9.26 -1.78 10.66
CA GLU A 217 -10.32 -2.01 11.65
C GLU A 217 -10.15 -1.15 12.92
N GLY A 218 -9.11 -0.29 13.00
CA GLY A 218 -8.86 0.64 14.12
C GLY A 218 -8.52 -0.06 15.43
N MET A 219 -7.74 -1.16 15.36
CA MET A 219 -7.44 -2.01 16.53
C MET A 219 -5.96 -1.94 16.96
N GLU A 220 -5.22 -0.92 16.53
CA GLU A 220 -3.78 -0.79 16.75
C GLU A 220 -3.42 -0.74 18.24
N ASP A 221 -4.26 -0.11 19.06
CA ASP A 221 -4.09 0.01 20.50
C ASP A 221 -4.59 -1.21 21.28
N GLU A 222 -5.34 -2.10 20.60
CA GLU A 222 -5.95 -3.25 21.27
C GLU A 222 -5.17 -4.55 21.04
N ILE A 223 -4.58 -4.72 19.86
CA ILE A 223 -3.88 -5.94 19.48
C ILE A 223 -2.40 -5.86 19.88
N HIS A 224 -1.92 -6.86 20.59
CA HIS A 224 -0.56 -6.97 21.09
C HIS A 224 0.26 -8.04 20.35
N ALA A 225 -0.42 -9.08 19.85
CA ALA A 225 0.21 -10.20 19.15
C ALA A 225 -0.59 -10.69 17.94
N MET A 226 0.12 -11.31 17.02
CA MET A 226 -0.43 -11.99 15.86
C MET A 226 0.01 -13.44 15.86
N VAL A 227 -0.96 -14.35 15.64
CA VAL A 227 -0.75 -15.80 15.53
C VAL A 227 -1.27 -16.24 14.17
N TYR A 228 -0.40 -16.68 13.31
CA TYR A 228 -0.72 -17.01 11.92
C TYR A 228 0.03 -18.26 11.45
N PRO A 229 -0.51 -19.02 10.45
CA PRO A 229 0.16 -20.19 9.93
C PRO A 229 1.57 -19.89 9.43
N ASP A 230 2.53 -20.79 9.67
CA ASP A 230 3.87 -20.64 9.14
C ASP A 230 3.91 -21.05 7.66
N ARG A 231 4.37 -20.16 6.77
CA ARG A 231 4.49 -20.43 5.34
C ARG A 231 5.50 -21.53 4.99
N ARG A 232 6.42 -21.83 5.89
CA ARG A 232 7.52 -22.79 5.66
C ARG A 232 7.19 -24.22 6.04
N GLY A 233 5.99 -24.47 6.56
CA GLY A 233 5.58 -25.81 6.94
C GLY A 233 4.47 -25.84 7.96
N ASP A 234 4.39 -26.99 8.67
CA ASP A 234 3.38 -27.23 9.68
C ASP A 234 3.67 -26.42 10.95
N GLY A 235 2.71 -25.63 11.41
CA GLY A 235 2.80 -24.84 12.63
C GLY A 235 2.42 -23.39 12.43
N TYR A 236 2.84 -22.54 13.37
CA TYR A 236 2.43 -21.16 13.44
C TYR A 236 3.61 -20.20 13.65
N GLY A 237 3.45 -18.97 13.18
CA GLY A 237 4.22 -17.82 13.60
C GLY A 237 3.52 -17.11 14.75
N LEU A 238 4.28 -16.72 15.75
CA LEU A 238 3.87 -15.84 16.83
C LEU A 238 4.67 -14.57 16.70
N SER A 239 4.06 -13.41 16.60
CA SER A 239 4.78 -12.15 16.49
C SER A 239 4.12 -11.04 17.29
N ARG A 240 4.92 -10.08 17.74
CA ARG A 240 4.40 -8.84 18.33
C ARG A 240 3.69 -8.02 17.25
N TYR A 241 2.67 -7.30 17.64
CA TYR A 241 2.15 -6.20 16.86
C TYR A 241 2.76 -4.89 17.38
N ASN A 242 3.15 -3.98 16.49
CA ASN A 242 3.80 -2.69 16.79
C ASN A 242 4.90 -2.79 17.85
N ASP A 243 5.72 -3.86 17.75
CA ASP A 243 6.83 -4.13 18.68
C ASP A 243 6.43 -4.07 20.17
N CYS A 244 5.24 -4.57 20.52
CA CYS A 244 4.69 -4.58 21.86
C CYS A 244 5.71 -5.15 22.87
N GLN A 245 6.20 -4.31 23.80
CA GLN A 245 7.22 -4.66 24.79
C GLN A 245 6.71 -5.59 25.89
N ARG A 246 5.40 -5.82 25.97
CA ARG A 246 4.76 -6.74 26.94
C ARG A 246 4.94 -8.22 26.57
N LEU A 247 5.51 -8.49 25.40
CA LEU A 247 5.79 -9.84 24.92
C LEU A 247 7.26 -9.98 24.53
N ASP A 248 7.88 -11.08 24.93
CA ASP A 248 9.24 -11.47 24.55
C ASP A 248 9.29 -12.96 24.19
N PHE A 249 9.24 -13.24 22.90
CA PHE A 249 9.27 -14.60 22.40
C PHE A 249 10.64 -15.30 22.56
N SER A 250 11.70 -14.59 22.93
CA SER A 250 12.97 -15.24 23.27
C SER A 250 12.86 -16.12 24.52
N GLN A 251 11.94 -15.80 25.44
CA GLN A 251 11.70 -16.56 26.67
C GLN A 251 11.22 -17.99 26.41
N ILE A 252 10.62 -18.24 25.24
CA ILE A 252 10.10 -19.58 24.90
C ILE A 252 11.06 -20.39 24.02
N GLU A 253 12.29 -19.92 23.74
CA GLU A 253 13.24 -20.56 22.83
C GLU A 253 13.51 -22.04 23.19
N SER A 254 13.59 -22.37 24.50
CA SER A 254 13.86 -23.73 24.98
C SER A 254 12.64 -24.66 24.99
N ASN A 255 11.45 -24.18 24.61
CA ASN A 255 10.25 -25.02 24.59
C ASN A 255 10.28 -26.01 23.41
N GLU A 256 9.90 -27.27 23.65
CA GLU A 256 9.93 -28.35 22.67
C GLU A 256 9.13 -28.08 21.38
N HIS A 257 8.12 -27.22 21.46
CA HIS A 257 7.30 -26.83 20.32
C HIS A 257 7.88 -25.66 19.51
N VAL A 258 8.96 -25.01 19.99
CA VAL A 258 9.57 -23.85 19.35
C VAL A 258 10.70 -24.28 18.43
N ARG A 259 10.55 -23.99 17.15
CA ARG A 259 11.59 -24.26 16.12
C ARG A 259 12.58 -23.11 15.99
N PHE A 260 12.12 -21.91 16.28
CA PHE A 260 12.90 -20.68 16.19
C PHE A 260 12.30 -19.60 17.07
N ALA A 261 13.11 -18.90 17.81
CA ALA A 261 12.76 -17.66 18.47
C ALA A 261 13.83 -16.61 18.17
N HIS A 262 13.40 -15.43 17.77
CA HIS A 262 14.34 -14.35 17.49
C HIS A 262 14.89 -13.80 18.82
N LYS A 263 16.20 -13.58 18.90
CA LYS A 263 16.88 -13.12 20.14
C LYS A 263 16.39 -11.79 20.69
N ARG A 264 15.79 -10.94 19.84
CA ARG A 264 15.13 -9.70 20.27
C ARG A 264 13.66 -9.89 20.64
N GLY A 265 13.15 -11.11 20.68
CA GLY A 265 11.85 -11.47 21.18
C GLY A 265 10.64 -11.06 20.34
N PHE A 266 10.78 -10.51 19.13
CA PHE A 266 9.64 -10.01 18.35
C PHE A 266 8.90 -11.11 17.58
N VAL A 267 9.50 -12.28 17.35
CA VAL A 267 8.87 -13.38 16.59
C VAL A 267 9.39 -14.74 17.05
N ALA A 268 8.49 -15.73 17.07
CA ALA A 268 8.82 -17.15 17.17
C ALA A 268 8.11 -17.96 16.08
N LYS A 269 8.68 -19.11 15.73
CA LYS A 269 8.07 -20.13 14.87
C LYS A 269 7.91 -21.41 15.65
N VAL A 270 6.70 -21.95 15.66
CA VAL A 270 6.34 -23.10 16.46
C VAL A 270 5.82 -24.27 15.60
N SER A 271 6.02 -25.50 16.06
CA SER A 271 5.60 -26.70 15.35
C SER A 271 4.18 -27.14 15.69
N THR A 272 3.63 -26.66 16.82
CA THR A 272 2.29 -27.05 17.26
C THR A 272 1.19 -26.36 16.48
N LYS A 273 0.07 -27.08 16.25
CA LYS A 273 -1.20 -26.56 15.74
C LYS A 273 -2.28 -26.51 16.81
N ASP A 274 -1.98 -27.06 17.99
CA ASP A 274 -2.90 -27.09 19.10
C ASP A 274 -3.11 -25.67 19.67
N ARG A 275 -4.35 -25.21 19.66
CA ARG A 275 -4.72 -23.86 20.11
C ARG A 275 -4.45 -23.64 21.60
N VAL A 276 -4.56 -24.67 22.41
CA VAL A 276 -4.27 -24.58 23.86
C VAL A 276 -2.77 -24.33 24.02
N ARG A 277 -1.95 -25.12 23.34
CA ARG A 277 -0.48 -24.93 23.35
C ARG A 277 -0.04 -23.59 22.80
N LEU A 278 -0.67 -23.11 21.72
CA LEU A 278 -0.38 -21.77 21.19
C LEU A 278 -0.68 -20.66 22.19
N LYS A 279 -1.78 -20.77 22.94
CA LYS A 279 -2.11 -19.83 24.02
C LYS A 279 -1.14 -19.92 25.20
N GLU A 280 -0.73 -21.12 25.59
CA GLU A 280 0.29 -21.34 26.63
C GLU A 280 1.63 -20.70 26.24
N LEU A 281 2.05 -20.84 24.97
CA LEU A 281 3.27 -20.21 24.48
C LEU A 281 3.18 -18.68 24.49
N LEU A 282 2.02 -18.11 24.15
CA LEU A 282 1.79 -16.67 24.30
C LEU A 282 1.88 -16.26 25.77
N GLN A 283 1.28 -17.03 26.69
CA GLN A 283 1.32 -16.79 28.13
C GLN A 283 2.76 -16.80 28.69
N LEU A 284 3.56 -17.77 28.23
CA LEU A 284 4.96 -17.90 28.63
C LEU A 284 5.85 -16.77 28.07
N ALA A 285 5.45 -16.14 26.97
CA ALA A 285 6.15 -15.02 26.37
C ALA A 285 5.79 -13.67 27.01
N VAL A 286 4.83 -13.61 27.93
CA VAL A 286 4.49 -12.37 28.64
C VAL A 286 5.64 -11.93 29.51
N VAL A 287 6.10 -10.71 29.32
CA VAL A 287 7.12 -10.09 30.18
C VAL A 287 6.48 -9.82 31.55
N ARG A 288 7.04 -10.42 32.61
CA ARG A 288 6.63 -10.10 33.97
C ARG A 288 7.35 -8.84 34.40
N ASP A 289 6.61 -7.88 34.89
CA ASP A 289 7.21 -6.73 35.54
C ASP A 289 8.12 -7.25 36.68
N ALA A 290 9.41 -6.90 36.57
CA ALA A 290 10.32 -7.12 37.68
C ALA A 290 9.86 -6.19 38.82
N GLY A 291 9.15 -6.77 39.81
CA GLY A 291 8.66 -6.07 40.99
C GLY A 291 9.78 -5.38 41.76
#